data_7bdfbe57a664484f3952a9d4d99e2bbd
#
_entry.id   7bdfbe57a664484f3952a9d4d99e2bbd
#
_cell.length_a   1.000
_cell.length_b   1.000
_cell.length_c   1.000
_cell.angle_alpha   90.00
_cell.angle_beta   90.00
_cell.angle_gamma   90.00
#
_symmetry.space_group_name_H-M   'P 1'
#
loop_
_entity.id
_entity.type
_entity.pdbx_description
1 polymer ?
#
loop_
_entity_poly.entity_id
_entity_poly.type
_entity_poly.pdbx_seq_one_letter_code
_entity_poly.pdbx_strand_id
1 'polypeptide(L)'
;LWSVVVYDSPEADRMTVVDKHVAGLPAIIEDGTLVAGGQINDNSDPRKPIGSSLMIRADTKEDVVKILKNDTFGKYNIWDIDNAIIHNLFCVYREGQAYQL
;
A
#
# COMPACT_ATOMS: atom_id res chain seq x y z
N LEU A 1 -3.60 12.75 -3.93
CA LEU A 1 -2.93 11.45 -3.77
C LEU A 1 -2.23 11.38 -2.42
N TRP A 2 -2.01 10.17 -1.95
CA TRP A 2 -1.34 9.89 -0.68
C TRP A 2 -0.24 8.87 -0.89
N SER A 3 0.95 9.19 -0.38
CA SER A 3 2.09 8.28 -0.35
C SER A 3 2.04 7.49 0.94
N VAL A 4 2.12 6.17 0.84
CA VAL A 4 2.01 5.27 1.98
C VAL A 4 3.20 4.31 1.97
N VAL A 5 3.88 4.23 3.11
CA VAL A 5 4.83 3.16 3.39
C VAL A 5 4.35 2.48 4.67
N VAL A 6 4.06 1.21 4.59
CA VAL A 6 3.60 0.42 5.72
C VAL A 6 4.43 -0.85 5.82
N TYR A 7 5.07 -1.04 6.98
CA TYR A 7 5.89 -2.23 7.22
C TYR A 7 5.05 -3.35 7.79
N ASP A 8 5.48 -4.58 7.55
CA ASP A 8 4.86 -5.75 8.15
C ASP A 8 5.18 -5.76 9.66
N SER A 9 4.20 -6.22 10.45
CA SER A 9 4.43 -6.45 11.88
C SER A 9 5.51 -7.52 12.08
N PRO A 10 6.34 -7.42 13.15
CA PRO A 10 7.53 -8.27 13.29
C PRO A 10 7.26 -9.78 13.25
N GLU A 11 6.10 -10.21 13.73
CA GLU A 11 5.73 -11.63 13.80
C GLU A 11 4.80 -12.08 12.67
N ALA A 12 4.44 -11.16 11.78
CA ALA A 12 3.53 -11.47 10.70
C ALA A 12 4.25 -12.17 9.55
N ASP A 13 3.52 -13.06 8.88
CA ASP A 13 3.97 -13.70 7.64
C ASP A 13 2.94 -13.43 6.56
N ARG A 14 3.24 -12.47 5.67
CA ARG A 14 2.32 -12.07 4.60
C ARG A 14 2.03 -13.20 3.63
N MET A 15 2.92 -14.18 3.52
CA MET A 15 2.74 -15.28 2.59
C MET A 15 1.55 -16.15 2.97
N THR A 16 1.11 -16.12 4.23
CA THR A 16 -0.07 -16.88 4.68
C THR A 16 -1.36 -16.42 4.04
N VAL A 17 -1.43 -15.15 3.62
CA VAL A 17 -2.66 -14.54 3.06
C VAL A 17 -2.40 -13.76 1.76
N VAL A 18 -1.23 -13.91 1.15
CA VAL A 18 -0.86 -13.15 -0.04
C VAL A 18 -1.83 -13.39 -1.20
N ASP A 19 -2.32 -14.61 -1.37
CA ASP A 19 -3.25 -14.93 -2.45
C ASP A 19 -4.57 -14.16 -2.30
N LYS A 20 -5.06 -14.01 -1.08
CA LYS A 20 -6.26 -13.23 -0.80
C LYS A 20 -6.03 -11.74 -1.02
N HIS A 21 -4.86 -11.24 -0.64
CA HIS A 21 -4.48 -9.85 -0.87
C HIS A 21 -4.45 -9.56 -2.38
N VAL A 22 -3.76 -10.38 -3.16
CA VAL A 22 -3.66 -10.21 -4.61
C VAL A 22 -5.04 -10.29 -5.28
N ALA A 23 -5.91 -11.18 -4.82
CA ALA A 23 -7.26 -11.32 -5.35
C ALA A 23 -8.12 -10.05 -5.16
N GLY A 24 -7.82 -9.24 -4.14
CA GLY A 24 -8.53 -7.98 -3.90
C GLY A 24 -8.02 -6.78 -4.71
N LEU A 25 -6.85 -6.88 -5.34
CA LEU A 25 -6.24 -5.75 -6.03
C LEU A 25 -7.00 -5.26 -7.27
N PRO A 26 -7.56 -6.11 -8.15
CA PRO A 26 -8.23 -5.63 -9.35
C PRO A 26 -9.34 -4.62 -9.06
N ALA A 27 -10.14 -4.83 -8.01
CA ALA A 27 -11.24 -3.93 -7.68
C ALA A 27 -10.76 -2.51 -7.32
N ILE A 28 -9.70 -2.38 -6.52
CA ILE A 28 -9.18 -1.07 -6.11
C ILE A 28 -8.30 -0.43 -7.19
N ILE A 29 -7.77 -1.21 -8.11
CA ILE A 29 -7.07 -0.68 -9.29
C ILE A 29 -8.09 -0.11 -10.27
N GLU A 30 -9.15 -0.86 -10.57
CA GLU A 30 -10.17 -0.45 -11.54
C GLU A 30 -10.97 0.75 -11.09
N ASP A 31 -11.27 0.89 -9.78
CA ASP A 31 -11.99 2.05 -9.27
C ASP A 31 -11.10 3.29 -9.05
N GLY A 32 -9.80 3.18 -9.30
CA GLY A 32 -8.87 4.28 -9.18
C GLY A 32 -8.32 4.54 -7.78
N THR A 33 -8.66 3.73 -6.81
CA THR A 33 -8.17 3.90 -5.43
C THR A 33 -6.66 3.65 -5.34
N LEU A 34 -6.20 2.53 -5.88
CA LEU A 34 -4.76 2.22 -5.94
C LEU A 34 -4.18 2.70 -7.26
N VAL A 35 -3.31 3.70 -7.18
CA VAL A 35 -2.69 4.34 -8.34
C VAL A 35 -1.37 3.68 -8.70
N ALA A 36 -0.60 3.31 -7.69
CA ALA A 36 0.65 2.56 -7.83
C ALA A 36 0.89 1.82 -6.53
N GLY A 37 1.60 0.72 -6.59
CA GLY A 37 1.91 -0.01 -5.37
C GLY A 37 2.72 -1.27 -5.61
N GLY A 38 3.36 -1.73 -4.55
CA GLY A 38 4.16 -2.92 -4.60
C GLY A 38 4.73 -3.31 -3.25
N GLN A 39 5.41 -4.43 -3.27
CA GLN A 39 6.07 -4.99 -2.12
C GLN A 39 7.42 -4.30 -1.91
N ILE A 40 7.70 -3.92 -0.66
CA ILE A 40 9.03 -3.47 -0.26
C ILE A 40 9.82 -4.68 0.22
N ASN A 41 11.06 -4.78 -0.24
CA ASN A 41 11.95 -5.85 0.13
C ASN A 41 13.11 -5.32 0.97
N ASP A 42 13.72 -6.21 1.75
CA ASP A 42 14.93 -5.90 2.49
C ASP A 42 16.04 -5.53 1.52
N ASN A 43 16.77 -4.45 1.80
CA ASN A 43 17.84 -3.99 0.92
C ASN A 43 18.98 -5.01 0.81
N SER A 44 19.19 -5.81 1.84
CA SER A 44 20.25 -6.84 1.86
C SER A 44 19.77 -8.19 1.31
N ASP A 45 18.45 -8.39 1.17
CA ASP A 45 17.87 -9.61 0.59
C ASP A 45 16.59 -9.27 -0.17
N PRO A 46 16.68 -9.06 -1.50
CA PRO A 46 15.52 -8.65 -2.30
C PRO A 46 14.43 -9.72 -2.41
N ARG A 47 14.64 -10.91 -1.86
CA ARG A 47 13.63 -11.97 -1.79
C ARG A 47 12.84 -11.94 -0.47
N LYS A 48 13.23 -11.05 0.47
CA LYS A 48 12.58 -10.94 1.77
C LYS A 48 11.64 -9.74 1.78
N PRO A 49 10.32 -9.94 1.69
CA PRO A 49 9.36 -8.84 1.79
C PRO A 49 9.30 -8.31 3.23
N ILE A 50 9.26 -6.99 3.38
CA ILE A 50 9.21 -6.33 4.69
C ILE A 50 8.04 -5.37 4.84
N GLY A 51 7.32 -5.09 3.77
CA GLY A 51 6.22 -4.14 3.80
C GLY A 51 5.67 -3.86 2.42
N SER A 52 4.95 -2.75 2.32
CA SER A 52 4.35 -2.29 1.06
C SER A 52 4.52 -0.79 0.89
N SER A 53 4.71 -0.35 -0.35
CA SER A 53 4.71 1.06 -0.74
C SER A 53 3.54 1.29 -1.68
N LEU A 54 2.69 2.25 -1.36
CA LEU A 54 1.44 2.47 -2.09
C LEU A 54 1.26 3.94 -2.41
N MET A 55 0.60 4.21 -3.53
CA MET A 55 0.07 5.53 -3.85
C MET A 55 -1.44 5.39 -3.96
N ILE A 56 -2.17 6.08 -3.08
CA ILE A 56 -3.62 5.91 -2.89
C ILE A 56 -4.35 7.22 -3.17
N ARG A 57 -5.46 7.12 -3.87
CA ARG A 57 -6.39 8.23 -4.09
C ARG A 57 -7.45 8.20 -2.99
N ALA A 58 -7.50 9.26 -2.18
CA ALA A 58 -8.48 9.41 -1.13
C ALA A 58 -8.61 10.90 -0.78
N ASP A 59 -9.71 11.28 -0.13
CA ASP A 59 -9.94 12.67 0.24
C ASP A 59 -9.18 13.07 1.51
N THR A 60 -9.06 12.15 2.47
CA THR A 60 -8.43 12.42 3.76
C THR A 60 -7.47 11.31 4.15
N LYS A 61 -6.58 11.62 5.11
CA LYS A 61 -5.69 10.62 5.72
C LYS A 61 -6.49 9.51 6.40
N GLU A 62 -7.59 9.86 7.05
CA GLU A 62 -8.47 8.91 7.72
C GLU A 62 -9.06 7.90 6.73
N ASP A 63 -9.41 8.35 5.54
CA ASP A 63 -9.88 7.47 4.47
C ASP A 63 -8.78 6.51 4.01
N VAL A 64 -7.54 6.98 3.93
CA VAL A 64 -6.38 6.12 3.62
C VAL A 64 -6.25 5.01 4.67
N VAL A 65 -6.34 5.36 5.94
CA VAL A 65 -6.28 4.36 7.04
C VAL A 65 -7.39 3.33 6.92
N LYS A 66 -8.61 3.77 6.58
CA LYS A 66 -9.73 2.84 6.37
C LYS A 66 -9.46 1.89 5.21
N ILE A 67 -8.90 2.39 4.11
CA ILE A 67 -8.53 1.57 2.95
C ILE A 67 -7.51 0.51 3.36
N LEU A 68 -6.47 0.90 4.11
CA LEU A 68 -5.46 -0.03 4.59
C LEU A 68 -6.07 -1.10 5.52
N LYS A 69 -6.93 -0.69 6.44
CA LYS A 69 -7.59 -1.63 7.37
C LYS A 69 -8.54 -2.59 6.66
N ASN A 70 -9.11 -2.18 5.54
CA ASN A 70 -10.02 -3.01 4.77
C ASN A 70 -9.31 -3.98 3.81
N ASP A 71 -8.03 -3.76 3.55
CA ASP A 71 -7.21 -4.69 2.77
C ASP A 71 -6.99 -5.99 3.57
N THR A 72 -6.79 -7.10 2.85
CA THR A 72 -6.50 -8.39 3.49
C THR A 72 -5.31 -8.28 4.45
N PHE A 73 -4.24 -7.59 4.06
CA PHE A 73 -3.08 -7.40 4.93
C PHE A 73 -3.39 -6.56 6.17
N GLY A 74 -4.38 -5.67 6.09
CA GLY A 74 -4.88 -4.94 7.25
C GLY A 74 -5.75 -5.83 8.15
N LYS A 75 -6.67 -6.58 7.54
CA LYS A 75 -7.60 -7.46 8.29
C LYS A 75 -6.90 -8.58 9.05
N TYR A 76 -5.83 -9.10 8.50
CA TYR A 76 -5.06 -10.20 9.11
C TYR A 76 -3.87 -9.71 9.93
N ASN A 77 -3.78 -8.42 10.21
CA ASN A 77 -2.72 -7.79 11.00
C ASN A 77 -1.31 -8.08 10.47
N ILE A 78 -1.18 -8.20 9.16
CA ILE A 78 0.14 -8.29 8.51
C ILE A 78 0.82 -6.93 8.58
N TRP A 79 0.15 -5.86 8.14
CA TRP A 79 0.65 -4.49 8.18
C TRP A 79 0.56 -3.91 9.59
N ASP A 80 1.62 -3.21 10.00
CA ASP A 80 1.62 -2.37 11.20
C ASP A 80 1.06 -0.99 10.84
N ILE A 81 -0.26 -0.89 10.75
CA ILE A 81 -0.94 0.31 10.27
C ILE A 81 -0.75 1.49 11.22
N ASP A 82 -0.67 1.26 12.53
CA ASP A 82 -0.49 2.33 13.50
C ASP A 82 0.82 3.10 13.29
N ASN A 83 1.82 2.46 12.71
CA ASN A 83 3.11 3.06 12.40
C ASN A 83 3.31 3.32 10.91
N ALA A 84 2.24 3.27 10.10
CA ALA A 84 2.33 3.58 8.68
C ALA A 84 2.76 5.03 8.45
N ILE A 85 3.59 5.23 7.43
CA ILE A 85 4.05 6.56 7.03
C ILE A 85 3.13 7.03 5.91
N ILE A 86 2.28 8.01 6.20
CA ILE A 86 1.24 8.48 5.28
C ILE A 86 1.40 9.98 5.07
N HIS A 87 1.66 10.39 3.83
CA HIS A 87 1.80 11.79 3.47
C HIS A 87 0.90 12.15 2.30
N ASN A 88 0.31 13.36 2.36
CA ASN A 88 -0.35 13.93 1.20
C ASN A 88 0.71 14.15 0.12
N LEU A 89 0.43 13.71 -1.11
CA LEU A 89 1.37 13.78 -2.22
C LEU A 89 0.79 14.61 -3.36
N PHE A 90 1.50 15.66 -3.74
CA PHE A 90 1.27 16.31 -5.01
C PHE A 90 2.13 15.63 -6.07
N CYS A 91 1.50 14.81 -6.90
CA CYS A 91 2.23 14.02 -7.90
C CYS A 91 2.57 14.89 -9.11
N VAL A 92 3.85 15.20 -9.28
CA VAL A 92 4.35 15.99 -10.41
C VAL A 92 4.41 15.15 -11.68
N TYR A 93 4.88 13.91 -11.57
CA TYR A 93 4.99 13.01 -12.72
C TYR A 93 4.71 11.57 -12.31
N ARG A 94 4.02 10.89 -13.20
CA ARG A 94 3.78 9.45 -13.11
C ARG A 94 3.76 8.91 -14.54
N GLU A 95 4.51 7.83 -14.81
CA GLU A 95 4.51 7.21 -16.13
C GLU A 95 3.09 6.88 -16.59
N GLY A 96 2.75 7.19 -17.83
CA GLY A 96 1.40 7.01 -18.36
C GLY A 96 0.44 8.14 -18.06
N GLN A 97 0.89 9.21 -17.37
CA GLN A 97 0.10 10.39 -17.04
C GLN A 97 0.79 11.66 -17.53
N ALA A 98 0.01 12.72 -17.75
CA ALA A 98 0.58 14.04 -18.07
C ALA A 98 1.32 14.62 -16.88
N TYR A 99 2.31 15.47 -17.14
CA TYR A 99 3.02 16.18 -16.07
C TYR A 99 2.09 17.10 -15.30
N GLN A 100 2.32 17.16 -13.99
CA GLN A 100 1.66 18.08 -13.06
C GLN A 100 2.74 19.02 -12.50
N LEU A 101 3.10 20.05 -13.26
CA LEU A 101 4.14 21.01 -12.84
C LEU A 101 3.56 22.21 -12.10
#